data_edcad3b7e8a1fe22d83c1a2de1f9a4c6
#
_entry.id   edcad3b7e8a1fe22d83c1a2de1f9a4c6
#
_cell.length_a   1.000
_cell.length_b   1.000
_cell.length_c   1.000
_cell.angle_alpha   90.00
_cell.angle_beta   90.00
_cell.angle_gamma   90.00
#
_symmetry.space_group_name_H-M   'P 1'
#
loop_
_entity.id
_entity.type
_entity.pdbx_description
1 polymer ?
#
loop_
_entity_poly.entity_id
_entity_poly.type
_entity_poly.pdbx_seq_one_letter_code
_entity_poly.pdbx_strand_id
1 'polypeptide(L)'
;MPQHITLVLTPKQAADATFYTSQAARRMGVSEPDIALARVVKRSIDARQRQVKVNLTLEVYVDREPQPGPVHFDYPSVDGRTEVVVVGSGPAGLFAALRLIELGLRPVILERGRDVSARKRDIAQINRNGAVDPDSNYAFGEGGAGTFSDGKLFTRSKKRGDYNKALQTLVFHGATPEILFEAHPHIGTDKLPGIMQRIRQTIVGAGGVFRFGSRVTDLKIEGDRIKGVWCGDELIEGAAVVLATGHSARDIYELLHRRGVRVEAKPFAMGVRIEHPQALIDSIQYHCETRGEYLPAASYSLVSQENGRGVYSFCMCPGGFIVPAMTDAAESVVNGMSPSGRTSPYANSGLVTEVRLADFEHLRAEWGELAGLKFQQRFEESARQRGGEHQIAPAQRVADFVAGRASGSLPRTSYIPGITPSRLDEWMPGFIAQGLRQGIATFGRRMRGYLTNEAVVVGVESRTSTPVRVPRDPGTLMHPETKGLFPAGEGAGYAGGIISAALDGERIAEAVKNYIR
;
A
#
# COMPACT_ATOMS: atom_id res chain seq x y z
N MET A 1 -5.01 -38.49 4.29
CA MET A 1 -4.58 -37.09 4.57
C MET A 1 -3.71 -36.66 3.40
N PRO A 2 -3.73 -35.37 3.01
CA PRO A 2 -2.87 -34.91 1.93
C PRO A 2 -1.39 -35.03 2.29
N GLN A 3 -0.56 -35.26 1.28
CA GLN A 3 0.89 -35.19 1.43
C GLN A 3 1.40 -33.87 0.87
N HIS A 4 2.36 -33.25 1.57
CA HIS A 4 3.01 -32.04 1.11
C HIS A 4 4.33 -32.36 0.41
N ILE A 5 4.46 -31.95 -0.85
CA ILE A 5 5.64 -32.19 -1.68
C ILE A 5 6.17 -30.86 -2.19
N THR A 6 7.47 -30.63 -2.00
CA THR A 6 8.14 -29.46 -2.60
C THR A 6 8.97 -29.91 -3.80
N LEU A 7 8.70 -29.31 -4.96
CA LEU A 7 9.43 -29.52 -6.21
C LEU A 7 10.25 -28.28 -6.53
N VAL A 8 11.43 -28.49 -7.12
CA VAL A 8 12.31 -27.43 -7.64
C VAL A 8 12.35 -27.60 -9.16
N LEU A 9 11.68 -26.69 -9.88
CA LEU A 9 11.39 -26.82 -11.29
C LEU A 9 11.96 -25.63 -12.08
N THR A 10 12.07 -25.78 -13.39
CA THR A 10 12.26 -24.61 -14.30
C THR A 10 10.95 -23.83 -14.39
N PRO A 11 10.98 -22.54 -14.80
CA PRO A 11 9.75 -21.76 -14.95
C PRO A 11 8.70 -22.43 -15.86
N LYS A 12 9.13 -22.99 -17.00
CA LYS A 12 8.26 -23.72 -17.93
C LYS A 12 7.62 -24.96 -17.27
N GLN A 13 8.42 -25.76 -16.57
CA GLN A 13 7.92 -26.97 -15.87
C GLN A 13 6.93 -26.62 -14.75
N ALA A 14 7.16 -25.50 -14.05
CA ALA A 14 6.29 -25.06 -12.98
C ALA A 14 4.95 -24.47 -13.47
N ALA A 15 4.87 -24.08 -14.75
CA ALA A 15 3.65 -23.64 -15.39
C ALA A 15 2.82 -24.79 -15.97
N ASP A 16 3.37 -25.99 -16.05
CA ASP A 16 2.72 -27.18 -16.63
C ASP A 16 2.19 -28.08 -15.49
N ALA A 17 0.86 -28.06 -15.33
CA ALA A 17 0.18 -28.85 -14.30
C ALA A 17 0.39 -30.36 -14.47
N THR A 18 0.38 -30.87 -15.68
CA THR A 18 0.63 -32.27 -15.97
C THR A 18 2.05 -32.65 -15.55
N PHE A 19 3.02 -31.83 -15.89
CA PHE A 19 4.42 -32.08 -15.55
C PHE A 19 4.63 -32.16 -14.03
N TYR A 20 4.20 -31.14 -13.27
CA TYR A 20 4.45 -31.16 -11.83
C TYR A 20 3.63 -32.23 -11.08
N THR A 21 2.45 -32.61 -11.57
CA THR A 21 1.67 -33.73 -11.03
C THR A 21 2.41 -35.05 -11.23
N SER A 22 2.93 -35.30 -12.44
CA SER A 22 3.74 -36.47 -12.74
C SER A 22 5.00 -36.55 -11.87
N GLN A 23 5.68 -35.41 -11.64
CA GLN A 23 6.84 -35.37 -10.71
C GLN A 23 6.45 -35.64 -9.26
N ALA A 24 5.26 -35.18 -8.84
CA ALA A 24 4.73 -35.49 -7.50
C ALA A 24 4.47 -36.98 -7.35
N ALA A 25 3.78 -37.61 -8.33
CA ALA A 25 3.52 -39.06 -8.36
C ALA A 25 4.82 -39.88 -8.20
N ARG A 26 5.82 -39.57 -9.02
CA ARG A 26 7.15 -40.24 -8.94
C ARG A 26 7.79 -40.10 -7.56
N ARG A 27 7.68 -38.92 -6.95
CA ARG A 27 8.29 -38.67 -5.63
C ARG A 27 7.55 -39.34 -4.50
N MET A 28 6.25 -39.62 -4.68
CA MET A 28 5.41 -40.38 -3.74
C MET A 28 5.49 -41.89 -3.95
N GLY A 29 6.00 -42.36 -5.09
CA GLY A 29 5.98 -43.76 -5.47
C GLY A 29 4.59 -44.30 -5.79
N VAL A 30 3.71 -43.44 -6.30
CA VAL A 30 2.34 -43.79 -6.72
C VAL A 30 2.17 -43.61 -8.23
N SER A 31 1.15 -44.22 -8.80
CA SER A 31 0.78 -43.99 -10.21
C SER A 31 0.17 -42.61 -10.40
N GLU A 32 0.47 -41.96 -11.52
CA GLU A 32 -0.09 -40.63 -11.81
C GLU A 32 -1.64 -40.62 -11.84
N PRO A 33 -2.33 -41.64 -12.41
CA PRO A 33 -3.78 -41.74 -12.34
C PRO A 33 -4.37 -41.85 -10.92
N ASP A 34 -3.58 -42.28 -9.93
CA ASP A 34 -4.03 -42.40 -8.54
C ASP A 34 -4.07 -41.04 -7.83
N ILE A 35 -3.47 -39.98 -8.44
CA ILE A 35 -3.52 -38.63 -7.89
C ILE A 35 -4.86 -38.00 -8.27
N ALA A 36 -5.74 -37.89 -7.28
CA ALA A 36 -7.03 -37.24 -7.46
C ALA A 36 -6.91 -35.70 -7.59
N LEU A 37 -5.96 -35.08 -6.85
CA LEU A 37 -5.68 -33.65 -6.92
C LEU A 37 -4.23 -33.34 -6.48
N ALA A 38 -3.55 -32.50 -7.27
CA ALA A 38 -2.30 -31.87 -6.89
C ALA A 38 -2.48 -30.35 -6.85
N ARG A 39 -2.72 -29.80 -5.66
CA ARG A 39 -3.00 -28.37 -5.46
C ARG A 39 -1.74 -27.62 -5.08
N VAL A 40 -1.42 -26.50 -5.80
CA VAL A 40 -0.34 -25.60 -5.42
C VAL A 40 -0.74 -24.84 -4.15
N VAL A 41 0.04 -24.97 -3.08
CA VAL A 41 -0.16 -24.27 -1.81
C VAL A 41 0.94 -23.25 -1.51
N LYS A 42 2.05 -23.29 -2.28
CA LYS A 42 3.07 -22.27 -2.25
C LYS A 42 3.86 -22.25 -3.55
N ARG A 43 4.06 -21.05 -4.11
CA ARG A 43 4.93 -20.81 -5.27
C ARG A 43 5.91 -19.68 -4.97
N SER A 44 7.19 -19.87 -5.27
CA SER A 44 8.23 -18.85 -5.17
C SER A 44 9.29 -19.02 -6.24
N ILE A 45 9.83 -17.87 -6.72
CA ILE A 45 10.90 -17.83 -7.70
C ILE A 45 12.24 -17.69 -6.96
N ASP A 46 13.22 -18.49 -7.34
CA ASP A 46 14.60 -18.39 -6.89
C ASP A 46 15.51 -18.04 -8.08
N ALA A 47 15.94 -16.79 -8.13
CA ALA A 47 16.81 -16.24 -9.16
C ALA A 47 18.23 -15.93 -8.65
N ARG A 48 18.65 -16.50 -7.51
CA ARG A 48 19.99 -16.29 -6.95
C ARG A 48 21.12 -16.91 -7.78
N GLN A 49 20.79 -17.88 -8.60
CA GLN A 49 21.72 -18.54 -9.51
C GLN A 49 21.42 -18.20 -10.96
N ARG A 50 22.39 -18.42 -11.86
CA ARG A 50 22.24 -18.14 -13.29
C ARG A 50 21.00 -18.80 -13.90
N GLN A 51 20.65 -20.01 -13.46
CA GLN A 51 19.42 -20.68 -13.88
C GLN A 51 18.32 -20.42 -12.86
N VAL A 52 17.30 -19.67 -13.26
CA VAL A 52 16.13 -19.39 -12.44
C VAL A 52 15.38 -20.69 -12.13
N LYS A 53 15.00 -20.88 -10.87
CA LYS A 53 14.21 -21.99 -10.37
C LYS A 53 12.87 -21.49 -9.81
N VAL A 54 11.88 -22.35 -9.88
CA VAL A 54 10.57 -22.14 -9.21
C VAL A 54 10.39 -23.26 -8.18
N ASN A 55 10.20 -22.86 -6.94
CA ASN A 55 9.85 -23.78 -5.87
C ASN A 55 8.33 -23.86 -5.76
N LEU A 56 7.76 -25.04 -6.03
CA LEU A 56 6.35 -25.35 -5.82
C LEU A 56 6.21 -26.26 -4.62
N THR A 57 5.36 -25.90 -3.65
CA THR A 57 4.85 -26.84 -2.65
C THR A 57 3.45 -27.23 -3.07
N LEU A 58 3.25 -28.52 -3.25
CA LEU A 58 2.00 -29.15 -3.61
C LEU A 58 1.39 -29.85 -2.40
N GLU A 59 0.09 -29.75 -2.28
CA GLU A 59 -0.73 -30.60 -1.42
C GLU A 59 -1.39 -31.65 -2.33
N VAL A 60 -1.01 -32.91 -2.14
CA VAL A 60 -1.37 -34.01 -3.06
C VAL A 60 -2.34 -34.96 -2.36
N TYR A 61 -3.44 -35.25 -3.02
CA TYR A 61 -4.47 -36.18 -2.59
C TYR A 61 -4.46 -37.41 -3.51
N VAL A 62 -4.41 -38.59 -2.91
CA VAL A 62 -4.47 -39.88 -3.60
C VAL A 62 -5.87 -40.46 -3.38
N ASP A 63 -6.42 -41.11 -4.39
CA ASP A 63 -7.70 -41.85 -4.42
C ASP A 63 -8.96 -41.03 -4.20
N ARG A 64 -8.89 -39.88 -3.53
CA ARG A 64 -10.07 -39.06 -3.23
C ARG A 64 -9.75 -37.58 -3.22
N GLU A 65 -10.49 -36.82 -4.06
CA GLU A 65 -10.44 -35.38 -4.02
C GLU A 65 -11.12 -34.85 -2.74
N PRO A 66 -10.47 -33.95 -2.00
CA PRO A 66 -11.15 -33.29 -0.91
C PRO A 66 -12.28 -32.44 -1.54
N GLN A 67 -13.43 -32.45 -0.94
CA GLN A 67 -14.41 -31.41 -1.25
C GLN A 67 -13.98 -30.13 -0.52
N PRO A 68 -13.39 -29.13 -1.21
CA PRO A 68 -13.20 -27.84 -0.58
C PRO A 68 -14.60 -27.25 -0.45
N GLY A 69 -15.09 -27.14 0.77
CA GLY A 69 -16.19 -26.23 1.01
C GLY A 69 -15.75 -24.84 0.54
N PRO A 70 -16.57 -24.10 -0.20
CA PRO A 70 -16.28 -22.70 -0.48
C PRO A 70 -16.03 -22.00 0.86
N VAL A 71 -14.99 -21.17 0.93
CA VAL A 71 -14.79 -20.31 2.10
C VAL A 71 -16.05 -19.46 2.20
N HIS A 72 -16.90 -19.80 3.16
CA HIS A 72 -18.15 -19.09 3.36
C HIS A 72 -17.92 -18.03 4.44
N PHE A 73 -18.14 -16.80 4.04
CA PHE A 73 -18.22 -15.69 4.99
C PHE A 73 -19.70 -15.40 5.24
N ASP A 74 -20.08 -15.39 6.49
CA ASP A 74 -21.44 -15.02 6.91
C ASP A 74 -21.44 -13.57 7.39
N TYR A 75 -22.22 -12.75 6.71
CA TYR A 75 -22.42 -11.34 7.06
C TYR A 75 -23.92 -11.14 7.40
N PRO A 76 -24.33 -11.43 8.66
CA PRO A 76 -25.73 -11.34 9.06
C PRO A 76 -26.23 -9.88 9.00
N SER A 77 -27.56 -9.71 8.87
CA SER A 77 -28.16 -8.38 8.95
C SER A 77 -27.89 -7.71 10.28
N VAL A 78 -27.44 -6.46 10.19
CA VAL A 78 -27.18 -5.59 11.34
C VAL A 78 -28.14 -4.38 11.42
N ASP A 79 -29.27 -4.44 10.70
CA ASP A 79 -30.31 -3.42 10.79
C ASP A 79 -30.79 -3.24 12.24
N GLY A 80 -30.89 -2.00 12.69
CA GLY A 80 -31.31 -1.65 14.06
C GLY A 80 -30.30 -2.04 15.16
N ARG A 81 -29.10 -2.51 14.80
CA ARG A 81 -28.03 -2.79 15.76
C ARG A 81 -27.28 -1.53 16.17
N THR A 82 -26.50 -1.64 17.24
CA THR A 82 -25.66 -0.56 17.75
C THR A 82 -24.70 -0.04 16.67
N GLU A 83 -24.75 1.26 16.40
CA GLU A 83 -23.96 1.91 15.37
C GLU A 83 -22.54 2.22 15.84
N VAL A 84 -21.58 1.99 14.94
CA VAL A 84 -20.16 2.33 15.09
C VAL A 84 -19.74 3.17 13.89
N VAL A 85 -19.28 4.38 14.15
CA VAL A 85 -18.79 5.27 13.09
C VAL A 85 -17.40 4.82 12.66
N VAL A 86 -17.21 4.66 11.35
CA VAL A 86 -15.92 4.30 10.73
C VAL A 86 -15.51 5.43 9.78
N VAL A 87 -14.48 6.19 10.15
CA VAL A 87 -13.99 7.33 9.36
C VAL A 87 -12.92 6.85 8.40
N GLY A 88 -13.25 6.82 7.11
CA GLY A 88 -12.39 6.35 6.01
C GLY A 88 -12.71 4.93 5.54
N SER A 89 -12.76 4.77 4.22
CA SER A 89 -13.07 3.51 3.52
C SER A 89 -11.84 2.83 2.91
N GLY A 90 -10.64 3.10 3.45
CA GLY A 90 -9.43 2.36 3.11
C GLY A 90 -9.45 0.93 3.69
N PRO A 91 -8.38 0.12 3.47
CA PRO A 91 -8.37 -1.28 3.92
C PRO A 91 -8.66 -1.46 5.41
N ALA A 92 -8.16 -0.57 6.28
CA ALA A 92 -8.46 -0.65 7.71
C ALA A 92 -9.95 -0.45 8.01
N GLY A 93 -10.57 0.57 7.40
CA GLY A 93 -11.99 0.87 7.61
C GLY A 93 -12.92 -0.20 7.03
N LEU A 94 -12.63 -0.70 5.82
CA LEU A 94 -13.43 -1.75 5.17
C LEU A 94 -13.39 -3.08 5.93
N PHE A 95 -12.19 -3.52 6.36
CA PHE A 95 -12.07 -4.76 7.13
C PHE A 95 -12.60 -4.61 8.56
N ALA A 96 -12.48 -3.42 9.16
CA ALA A 96 -13.16 -3.12 10.42
C ALA A 96 -14.68 -3.24 10.25
N ALA A 97 -15.26 -2.68 9.18
CA ALA A 97 -16.70 -2.73 8.92
C ALA A 97 -17.21 -4.15 8.70
N LEU A 98 -16.51 -4.97 7.88
CA LEU A 98 -16.86 -6.39 7.70
C LEU A 98 -16.81 -7.13 9.04
N ARG A 99 -15.78 -6.90 9.85
CA ARG A 99 -15.65 -7.56 11.15
C ARG A 99 -16.70 -7.09 12.16
N LEU A 100 -17.08 -5.81 12.15
CA LEU A 100 -18.17 -5.28 12.99
C LEU A 100 -19.49 -6.00 12.65
N ILE A 101 -19.78 -6.22 11.37
CA ILE A 101 -20.98 -6.98 10.93
C ILE A 101 -20.95 -8.41 11.49
N GLU A 102 -19.83 -9.14 11.34
CA GLU A 102 -19.66 -10.49 11.93
C GLU A 102 -19.90 -10.48 13.46
N LEU A 103 -19.59 -9.35 14.12
CA LEU A 103 -19.79 -9.17 15.57
C LEU A 103 -21.19 -8.63 15.95
N GLY A 104 -22.09 -8.45 15.01
CA GLY A 104 -23.45 -7.96 15.21
C GLY A 104 -23.53 -6.46 15.55
N LEU A 105 -22.59 -5.65 15.03
CA LEU A 105 -22.56 -4.20 15.14
C LEU A 105 -22.77 -3.57 13.77
N ARG A 106 -23.46 -2.43 13.70
CA ARG A 106 -23.76 -1.71 12.47
C ARG A 106 -22.68 -0.68 12.14
N PRO A 107 -21.84 -0.88 11.10
CA PRO A 107 -20.89 0.14 10.69
C PRO A 107 -21.59 1.28 9.93
N VAL A 108 -21.22 2.51 10.26
CA VAL A 108 -21.54 3.73 9.52
C VAL A 108 -20.24 4.29 8.97
N ILE A 109 -19.96 4.01 7.68
CA ILE A 109 -18.71 4.40 7.03
C ILE A 109 -18.87 5.78 6.42
N LEU A 110 -17.94 6.67 6.76
CA LEU A 110 -17.83 8.04 6.26
C LEU A 110 -16.59 8.14 5.38
N GLU A 111 -16.78 8.28 4.08
CA GLU A 111 -15.71 8.49 3.10
C GLU A 111 -15.79 9.91 2.54
N ARG A 112 -14.67 10.64 2.63
CA ARG A 112 -14.61 12.03 2.13
C ARG A 112 -14.70 12.11 0.61
N GLY A 113 -14.12 11.13 -0.09
CA GLY A 113 -14.08 11.08 -1.54
C GLY A 113 -15.28 10.39 -2.14
N ARG A 114 -15.13 10.03 -3.42
CA ARG A 114 -16.19 9.43 -4.23
C ARG A 114 -16.03 7.92 -4.35
N ASP A 115 -17.08 7.27 -4.88
CA ASP A 115 -17.01 5.87 -5.27
C ASP A 115 -15.94 5.62 -6.35
N VAL A 116 -15.52 4.35 -6.52
CA VAL A 116 -14.42 4.00 -7.44
C VAL A 116 -14.64 4.47 -8.87
N SER A 117 -15.88 4.56 -9.34
CA SER A 117 -16.19 4.96 -10.72
C SER A 117 -16.03 6.46 -10.93
N ALA A 118 -16.55 7.26 -10.01
CA ALA A 118 -16.40 8.71 -10.03
C ALA A 118 -14.94 9.11 -9.76
N ARG A 119 -14.30 8.49 -8.75
CA ARG A 119 -12.90 8.69 -8.40
C ARG A 119 -11.95 8.43 -9.57
N LYS A 120 -12.25 7.44 -10.43
CA LYS A 120 -11.47 7.17 -11.65
C LYS A 120 -11.45 8.36 -12.61
N ARG A 121 -12.57 9.10 -12.68
CA ARG A 121 -12.66 10.34 -13.48
C ARG A 121 -11.84 11.47 -12.87
N ASP A 122 -11.88 11.62 -11.54
CA ASP A 122 -11.09 12.62 -10.82
C ASP A 122 -9.59 12.37 -11.01
N ILE A 123 -9.15 11.13 -10.87
CA ILE A 123 -7.76 10.70 -11.14
C ILE A 123 -7.35 10.99 -12.60
N ALA A 124 -8.24 10.78 -13.56
CA ALA A 124 -7.96 11.10 -14.95
C ALA A 124 -7.77 12.61 -15.18
N GLN A 125 -8.47 13.48 -14.43
CA GLN A 125 -8.26 14.93 -14.47
C GLN A 125 -6.89 15.32 -13.93
N ILE A 126 -6.43 14.70 -12.83
CA ILE A 126 -5.08 14.93 -12.32
C ILE A 126 -4.03 14.60 -13.40
N ASN A 127 -4.15 13.43 -14.03
CA ASN A 127 -3.19 12.98 -15.03
C ASN A 127 -3.17 13.82 -16.31
N ARG A 128 -4.33 14.36 -16.75
CA ARG A 128 -4.44 15.08 -18.02
C ARG A 128 -4.26 16.59 -17.86
N ASN A 129 -4.83 17.14 -16.82
CA ASN A 129 -4.97 18.58 -16.64
C ASN A 129 -4.30 19.11 -15.37
N GLY A 130 -3.72 18.24 -14.55
CA GLY A 130 -3.16 18.61 -13.26
C GLY A 130 -4.19 19.08 -12.23
N ALA A 131 -5.51 18.87 -12.50
CA ALA A 131 -6.58 19.31 -11.63
C ALA A 131 -6.76 18.32 -10.47
N VAL A 132 -6.43 18.75 -9.26
CA VAL A 132 -6.48 17.93 -8.04
C VAL A 132 -7.77 18.28 -7.28
N ASP A 133 -8.64 17.28 -7.11
CA ASP A 133 -9.75 17.38 -6.16
C ASP A 133 -9.20 16.98 -4.76
N PRO A 134 -9.23 17.88 -3.75
CA PRO A 134 -8.65 17.61 -2.43
C PRO A 134 -9.37 16.50 -1.67
N ASP A 135 -10.59 16.17 -2.04
CA ASP A 135 -11.37 15.11 -1.39
C ASP A 135 -11.46 13.81 -2.21
N SER A 136 -11.14 13.84 -3.53
CA SER A 136 -11.22 12.66 -4.40
C SER A 136 -10.01 12.56 -5.33
N ASN A 137 -9.02 11.71 -4.99
CA ASN A 137 -7.74 11.63 -5.68
C ASN A 137 -7.09 10.25 -5.46
N TYR A 138 -5.77 10.10 -5.63
CA TYR A 138 -5.06 8.83 -5.38
C TYR A 138 -5.05 8.40 -3.90
N ALA A 139 -5.20 9.32 -2.94
CA ALA A 139 -5.21 9.01 -1.52
C ALA A 139 -6.64 8.82 -0.97
N PHE A 140 -7.60 9.59 -1.45
CA PHE A 140 -8.96 9.66 -0.92
C PHE A 140 -10.00 9.13 -1.92
N GLY A 141 -11.07 8.56 -1.37
CA GLY A 141 -12.14 7.88 -2.07
C GLY A 141 -12.20 6.38 -1.76
N GLU A 142 -13.21 5.70 -2.26
CA GLU A 142 -13.51 4.29 -1.98
C GLU A 142 -12.26 3.39 -2.09
N GLY A 143 -11.99 2.63 -1.03
CA GLY A 143 -10.83 1.75 -0.89
C GLY A 143 -9.51 2.46 -0.55
N GLY A 144 -9.51 3.80 -0.38
CA GLY A 144 -8.34 4.58 0.02
C GLY A 144 -7.20 4.53 -1.00
N ALA A 145 -5.97 4.82 -0.56
CA ALA A 145 -4.77 4.81 -1.41
C ALA A 145 -4.44 3.41 -1.99
N GLY A 146 -4.96 2.34 -1.38
CA GLY A 146 -4.75 0.96 -1.84
C GLY A 146 -5.41 0.65 -3.17
N THR A 147 -6.55 1.28 -3.50
CA THR A 147 -7.37 0.97 -4.69
C THR A 147 -6.64 1.18 -6.01
N PHE A 148 -5.84 2.25 -6.11
CA PHE A 148 -5.05 2.58 -7.31
C PHE A 148 -3.56 2.41 -7.05
N SER A 149 -3.16 1.24 -6.53
CA SER A 149 -1.78 0.85 -6.24
C SER A 149 -1.40 -0.44 -6.97
N ASP A 150 -0.18 -0.95 -6.79
CA ASP A 150 0.19 -2.30 -7.24
C ASP A 150 -0.62 -3.40 -6.54
N GLY A 151 -1.20 -3.10 -5.38
CA GLY A 151 -1.99 -4.08 -4.64
C GLY A 151 -1.15 -5.19 -4.01
N LYS A 152 0.06 -4.87 -3.53
CA LYS A 152 0.90 -5.82 -2.79
C LYS A 152 0.21 -6.28 -1.51
N LEU A 153 0.18 -7.59 -1.31
CA LEU A 153 -0.47 -8.22 -0.16
C LEU A 153 0.53 -8.84 0.82
N PHE A 154 1.83 -8.82 0.48
CA PHE A 154 2.86 -9.31 1.39
C PHE A 154 3.00 -8.40 2.61
N THR A 155 3.01 -8.99 3.80
CA THR A 155 3.33 -8.29 5.06
C THR A 155 4.25 -9.14 5.94
N ARG A 156 5.12 -8.47 6.70
CA ARG A 156 5.91 -9.10 7.77
C ARG A 156 5.10 -9.23 9.08
N SER A 157 3.98 -8.55 9.18
CA SER A 157 3.13 -8.46 10.39
C SER A 157 2.13 -9.61 10.53
N LYS A 158 2.47 -10.83 10.08
CA LYS A 158 1.58 -12.00 10.11
C LYS A 158 1.10 -12.40 11.52
N LYS A 159 1.82 -11.99 12.57
CA LYS A 159 1.46 -12.29 13.98
C LYS A 159 0.34 -11.37 14.53
N ARG A 160 -0.10 -10.36 13.77
CA ARG A 160 -1.07 -9.36 14.25
C ARG A 160 -2.53 -9.67 13.89
N GLY A 161 -2.81 -10.85 13.35
CA GLY A 161 -4.16 -11.29 12.96
C GLY A 161 -4.10 -12.47 12.00
N ASP A 162 -5.26 -12.92 11.51
CA ASP A 162 -5.35 -14.03 10.56
C ASP A 162 -5.09 -13.55 9.13
N TYR A 163 -3.82 -13.65 8.73
CA TYR A 163 -3.38 -13.31 7.37
C TYR A 163 -4.13 -14.08 6.28
N ASN A 164 -4.42 -15.37 6.53
CA ASN A 164 -5.10 -16.21 5.56
C ASN A 164 -6.56 -15.80 5.41
N LYS A 165 -7.25 -15.51 6.52
CA LYS A 165 -8.62 -14.98 6.48
C LYS A 165 -8.68 -13.69 5.66
N ALA A 166 -7.73 -12.76 5.85
CA ALA A 166 -7.71 -11.51 5.09
C ALA A 166 -7.55 -11.75 3.57
N LEU A 167 -6.68 -12.69 3.15
CA LEU A 167 -6.55 -13.07 1.74
C LEU A 167 -7.82 -13.75 1.21
N GLN A 168 -8.41 -14.65 1.99
CA GLN A 168 -9.66 -15.33 1.64
C GLN A 168 -10.82 -14.34 1.50
N THR A 169 -10.89 -13.31 2.35
CA THR A 169 -11.86 -12.21 2.23
C THR A 169 -11.70 -11.50 0.89
N LEU A 170 -10.48 -11.22 0.43
CA LEU A 170 -10.24 -10.63 -0.88
C LEU A 170 -10.66 -11.57 -2.02
N VAL A 171 -10.39 -12.88 -1.90
CA VAL A 171 -10.83 -13.89 -2.89
C VAL A 171 -12.35 -13.99 -2.94
N PHE A 172 -13.02 -14.02 -1.79
CA PHE A 172 -14.48 -14.01 -1.70
C PHE A 172 -15.08 -12.78 -2.42
N HIS A 173 -14.40 -11.65 -2.36
CA HIS A 173 -14.78 -10.43 -3.07
C HIS A 173 -14.16 -10.31 -4.48
N GLY A 174 -13.63 -11.42 -5.04
CA GLY A 174 -13.26 -11.56 -6.44
C GLY A 174 -11.80 -11.27 -6.78
N ALA A 175 -10.89 -11.32 -5.82
CA ALA A 175 -9.48 -11.46 -6.12
C ALA A 175 -9.20 -12.87 -6.68
N THR A 176 -8.10 -13.01 -7.42
CA THR A 176 -7.74 -14.32 -7.98
C THR A 176 -7.24 -15.25 -6.85
N PRO A 177 -7.57 -16.57 -6.89
CA PRO A 177 -7.14 -17.53 -5.87
C PRO A 177 -5.61 -17.66 -5.74
N GLU A 178 -4.86 -17.27 -6.78
CA GLU A 178 -3.40 -17.32 -6.79
C GLU A 178 -2.77 -16.52 -5.64
N ILE A 179 -3.45 -15.48 -5.14
CA ILE A 179 -2.96 -14.70 -4.00
C ILE A 179 -2.81 -15.55 -2.72
N LEU A 180 -3.48 -16.70 -2.63
CA LEU A 180 -3.42 -17.58 -1.47
C LEU A 180 -2.10 -18.38 -1.39
N PHE A 181 -1.45 -18.62 -2.53
CA PHE A 181 -0.25 -19.47 -2.58
C PHE A 181 1.00 -18.77 -3.11
N GLU A 182 0.90 -17.59 -3.70
CA GLU A 182 2.06 -16.81 -4.12
C GLU A 182 2.88 -16.32 -2.93
N ALA A 183 4.20 -16.43 -3.02
CA ALA A 183 5.10 -15.91 -1.98
C ALA A 183 5.04 -14.38 -1.85
N HIS A 184 4.81 -13.69 -2.98
CA HIS A 184 4.66 -12.23 -3.05
C HIS A 184 3.37 -11.87 -3.81
N PRO A 185 2.19 -12.12 -3.20
CA PRO A 185 0.92 -11.92 -3.86
C PRO A 185 0.64 -10.43 -4.12
N HIS A 186 -0.03 -10.17 -5.25
CA HIS A 186 -0.51 -8.83 -5.61
C HIS A 186 -1.82 -8.96 -6.42
N ILE A 187 -2.57 -7.87 -6.52
CA ILE A 187 -3.85 -7.86 -7.23
C ILE A 187 -3.76 -7.01 -8.51
N GLY A 188 -3.21 -5.82 -8.42
CA GLY A 188 -3.12 -4.86 -9.52
C GLY A 188 -4.22 -3.80 -9.51
N THR A 189 -3.85 -2.61 -10.00
CA THR A 189 -4.70 -1.41 -10.00
C THR A 189 -5.94 -1.52 -10.90
N ASP A 190 -5.94 -2.45 -11.85
CA ASP A 190 -7.05 -2.74 -12.77
C ASP A 190 -8.17 -3.58 -12.09
N LYS A 191 -7.83 -4.42 -11.11
CA LYS A 191 -8.76 -5.33 -10.43
C LYS A 191 -9.24 -4.83 -9.07
N LEU A 192 -8.40 -4.11 -8.33
CA LEU A 192 -8.72 -3.60 -7.00
C LEU A 192 -10.02 -2.80 -6.91
N PRO A 193 -10.35 -1.87 -7.86
CA PRO A 193 -11.61 -1.13 -7.81
C PRO A 193 -12.85 -2.00 -7.74
N GLY A 194 -12.89 -3.09 -8.53
CA GLY A 194 -14.01 -4.04 -8.52
C GLY A 194 -14.13 -4.83 -7.22
N ILE A 195 -13.01 -5.12 -6.55
CA ILE A 195 -13.00 -5.79 -5.25
C ILE A 195 -13.55 -4.84 -4.17
N MET A 196 -13.09 -3.59 -4.14
CA MET A 196 -13.59 -2.59 -3.18
C MET A 196 -15.10 -2.38 -3.32
N GLN A 197 -15.59 -2.28 -4.57
CA GLN A 197 -17.02 -2.18 -4.84
C GLN A 197 -17.82 -3.37 -4.29
N ARG A 198 -17.32 -4.61 -4.45
CA ARG A 198 -17.98 -5.80 -3.90
C ARG A 198 -17.96 -5.83 -2.38
N ILE A 199 -16.87 -5.40 -1.74
CA ILE A 199 -16.81 -5.26 -0.28
C ILE A 199 -17.89 -4.26 0.19
N ARG A 200 -18.01 -3.11 -0.46
CA ARG A 200 -19.09 -2.14 -0.14
C ARG A 200 -20.48 -2.76 -0.32
N GLN A 201 -20.71 -3.49 -1.41
CA GLN A 201 -21.99 -4.17 -1.65
C GLN A 201 -22.34 -5.17 -0.53
N THR A 202 -21.35 -5.93 -0.04
CA THR A 202 -21.52 -6.83 1.11
C THR A 202 -21.89 -6.05 2.37
N ILE A 203 -21.17 -4.96 2.67
CA ILE A 203 -21.44 -4.13 3.87
C ILE A 203 -22.84 -3.53 3.83
N VAL A 204 -23.23 -2.95 2.70
CA VAL A 204 -24.56 -2.33 2.52
C VAL A 204 -25.65 -3.41 2.51
N GLY A 205 -25.42 -4.55 1.86
CA GLY A 205 -26.36 -5.68 1.83
C GLY A 205 -26.63 -6.29 3.21
N ALA A 206 -25.68 -6.19 4.13
CA ALA A 206 -25.84 -6.60 5.53
C ALA A 206 -26.51 -5.51 6.42
N GLY A 207 -26.89 -4.34 5.87
CA GLY A 207 -27.51 -3.25 6.63
C GLY A 207 -26.53 -2.20 7.16
N GLY A 208 -25.23 -2.29 6.82
CA GLY A 208 -24.25 -1.22 7.09
C GLY A 208 -24.52 0.02 6.23
N VAL A 209 -24.07 1.17 6.69
CA VAL A 209 -24.23 2.45 6.00
C VAL A 209 -22.91 2.88 5.37
N PHE A 210 -22.96 3.34 4.11
CA PHE A 210 -21.78 3.84 3.40
C PHE A 210 -22.08 5.23 2.80
N ARG A 211 -21.38 6.25 3.27
CA ARG A 211 -21.60 7.66 2.89
C ARG A 211 -20.37 8.23 2.22
N PHE A 212 -20.53 8.60 0.95
CA PHE A 212 -19.52 9.35 0.18
C PHE A 212 -19.69 10.86 0.33
N GLY A 213 -18.65 11.63 0.00
CA GLY A 213 -18.66 13.08 0.17
C GLY A 213 -18.81 13.51 1.64
N SER A 214 -18.48 12.64 2.57
CA SER A 214 -18.69 12.83 4.01
C SER A 214 -17.36 13.09 4.69
N ARG A 215 -16.77 14.27 4.45
CA ARG A 215 -15.54 14.71 5.09
C ARG A 215 -15.81 15.06 6.56
N VAL A 216 -15.11 14.40 7.47
CA VAL A 216 -15.15 14.75 8.90
C VAL A 216 -14.42 16.07 9.11
N THR A 217 -15.14 17.02 9.70
CA THR A 217 -14.66 18.38 9.95
C THR A 217 -14.42 18.67 11.42
N ASP A 218 -15.09 17.91 12.31
CA ASP A 218 -14.92 18.05 13.76
C ASP A 218 -15.30 16.78 14.53
N LEU A 219 -14.98 16.78 15.83
CA LEU A 219 -15.25 15.69 16.78
C LEU A 219 -16.26 16.14 17.83
N LYS A 220 -17.25 15.31 18.15
CA LYS A 220 -18.15 15.48 19.27
C LYS A 220 -17.57 14.74 20.48
N ILE A 221 -16.88 15.47 21.35
CA ILE A 221 -16.28 14.94 22.58
C ILE A 221 -17.01 15.56 23.77
N GLU A 222 -17.45 14.73 24.71
CA GLU A 222 -18.07 15.09 25.97
C GLU A 222 -17.25 14.54 27.12
N GLY A 223 -16.61 15.42 27.90
CA GLY A 223 -15.61 15.02 28.87
C GLY A 223 -14.44 14.31 28.22
N ASP A 224 -14.21 13.07 28.59
CA ASP A 224 -13.16 12.20 28.07
C ASP A 224 -13.66 11.20 26.99
N ARG A 225 -14.91 11.34 26.53
CA ARG A 225 -15.56 10.36 25.63
C ARG A 225 -15.97 10.99 24.31
N ILE A 226 -15.60 10.34 23.20
CA ILE A 226 -16.14 10.68 21.89
C ILE A 226 -17.56 10.12 21.74
N LYS A 227 -18.46 10.93 21.19
CA LYS A 227 -19.87 10.59 20.94
C LYS A 227 -20.19 10.45 19.45
N GLY A 228 -19.36 11.07 18.61
CA GLY A 228 -19.56 11.08 17.17
C GLY A 228 -18.60 12.05 16.49
N VAL A 229 -18.90 12.34 15.23
CA VAL A 229 -18.11 13.24 14.38
C VAL A 229 -19.05 14.18 13.61
N TRP A 230 -18.52 15.34 13.25
CA TRP A 230 -19.23 16.29 12.39
C TRP A 230 -18.76 16.16 10.95
N CYS A 231 -19.70 16.13 10.01
CA CYS A 231 -19.46 16.28 8.58
C CYS A 231 -20.13 17.58 8.11
N GLY A 232 -19.38 18.69 8.08
CA GLY A 232 -19.97 20.01 7.97
C GLY A 232 -20.88 20.30 9.17
N ASP A 233 -22.15 20.57 8.92
CA ASP A 233 -23.15 20.87 9.97
C ASP A 233 -23.91 19.61 10.47
N GLU A 234 -23.65 18.45 9.89
CA GLU A 234 -24.32 17.20 10.28
C GLU A 234 -23.52 16.44 11.33
N LEU A 235 -24.14 16.17 12.49
CA LEU A 235 -23.59 15.32 13.53
C LEU A 235 -23.95 13.84 13.26
N ILE A 236 -22.94 12.98 13.25
CA ILE A 236 -23.10 11.54 13.09
C ILE A 236 -22.60 10.89 14.37
N GLU A 237 -23.54 10.38 15.15
CA GLU A 237 -23.27 9.75 16.44
C GLU A 237 -23.05 8.24 16.32
N GLY A 238 -22.36 7.66 17.31
CA GLY A 238 -22.16 6.22 17.42
C GLY A 238 -21.60 5.83 18.77
N ALA A 239 -21.74 4.56 19.11
CA ALA A 239 -21.23 4.01 20.37
C ALA A 239 -19.69 4.07 20.48
N ALA A 240 -19.02 4.10 19.32
CA ALA A 240 -17.57 4.27 19.17
C ALA A 240 -17.23 4.88 17.81
N VAL A 241 -16.02 5.43 17.69
CA VAL A 241 -15.48 5.98 16.42
C VAL A 241 -14.17 5.28 16.10
N VAL A 242 -14.12 4.62 14.93
CA VAL A 242 -12.90 4.06 14.34
C VAL A 242 -12.30 5.09 13.39
N LEU A 243 -11.10 5.57 13.68
CA LEU A 243 -10.40 6.58 12.87
C LEU A 243 -9.42 5.90 11.91
N ALA A 244 -9.87 5.63 10.68
CA ALA A 244 -9.14 4.88 9.64
C ALA A 244 -8.81 5.73 8.41
N THR A 245 -8.42 6.99 8.61
CA THR A 245 -8.32 8.06 7.59
C THR A 245 -7.13 7.98 6.66
N GLY A 246 -6.19 7.06 6.88
CA GLY A 246 -4.94 6.96 6.13
C GLY A 246 -3.94 8.08 6.46
N HIS A 247 -2.73 7.96 5.93
CA HIS A 247 -1.62 8.86 6.30
C HIS A 247 -1.63 10.22 5.57
N SER A 248 -2.48 10.41 4.55
CA SER A 248 -2.54 11.66 3.76
C SER A 248 -3.58 12.67 4.28
N ALA A 249 -4.40 12.30 5.26
CA ALA A 249 -5.44 13.17 5.83
C ALA A 249 -4.83 14.15 6.86
N ARG A 250 -4.07 15.14 6.38
CA ARG A 250 -3.37 16.12 7.22
C ARG A 250 -4.33 16.93 8.08
N ASP A 251 -5.45 17.32 7.51
CA ASP A 251 -6.55 18.03 8.18
C ASP A 251 -7.06 17.29 9.43
N ILE A 252 -7.04 15.97 9.42
CA ILE A 252 -7.42 15.17 10.59
C ILE A 252 -6.37 15.26 11.70
N TYR A 253 -5.07 15.23 11.38
CA TYR A 253 -4.04 15.43 12.41
C TYR A 253 -4.09 16.84 13.00
N GLU A 254 -4.33 17.87 12.17
CA GLU A 254 -4.52 19.26 12.60
C GLU A 254 -5.79 19.38 13.45
N LEU A 255 -6.88 18.70 13.09
CA LEU A 255 -8.12 18.65 13.89
C LEU A 255 -7.86 18.01 15.25
N LEU A 256 -7.24 16.83 15.30
CA LEU A 256 -6.92 16.14 16.56
C LEU A 256 -6.08 17.05 17.48
N HIS A 257 -5.02 17.64 16.92
CA HIS A 257 -4.15 18.55 17.67
C HIS A 257 -4.91 19.77 18.22
N ARG A 258 -5.74 20.43 17.38
CA ARG A 258 -6.57 21.58 17.77
C ARG A 258 -7.59 21.25 18.85
N ARG A 259 -8.12 20.02 18.83
CA ARG A 259 -9.08 19.53 19.83
C ARG A 259 -8.43 18.98 21.09
N GLY A 260 -7.11 19.06 21.21
CA GLY A 260 -6.38 18.53 22.37
C GLY A 260 -6.36 17.00 22.44
N VAL A 261 -6.73 16.32 21.33
CA VAL A 261 -6.56 14.86 21.24
C VAL A 261 -5.08 14.58 20.97
N ARG A 262 -4.46 13.83 21.86
CA ARG A 262 -3.02 13.57 21.81
C ARG A 262 -2.59 12.91 20.50
N VAL A 263 -1.57 13.48 19.90
CA VAL A 263 -0.81 12.93 18.77
C VAL A 263 0.69 12.95 19.09
N GLU A 264 1.49 12.15 18.43
CA GLU A 264 2.93 12.04 18.68
C GLU A 264 3.71 12.18 17.37
N ALA A 265 4.79 12.95 17.37
CA ALA A 265 5.71 12.98 16.25
C ALA A 265 6.39 11.61 16.05
N LYS A 266 6.58 11.21 14.80
CA LYS A 266 7.11 9.89 14.45
C LYS A 266 8.15 10.02 13.35
N PRO A 267 9.27 9.25 13.39
CA PRO A 267 10.18 9.15 12.27
C PRO A 267 9.50 8.49 11.06
N PHE A 268 9.95 8.88 9.86
CA PHE A 268 9.40 8.39 8.59
C PHE A 268 10.52 8.33 7.54
N ALA A 269 10.21 8.28 6.24
CA ALA A 269 11.21 8.32 5.19
C ALA A 269 10.69 9.12 3.99
N MET A 270 11.60 9.81 3.32
CA MET A 270 11.32 10.61 2.12
C MET A 270 12.45 10.44 1.09
N GLY A 271 12.12 10.71 -0.16
CA GLY A 271 13.08 10.67 -1.24
C GLY A 271 12.46 10.93 -2.61
N VAL A 272 12.76 10.06 -3.55
CA VAL A 272 12.37 10.15 -4.96
C VAL A 272 11.73 8.85 -5.44
N ARG A 273 11.09 8.90 -6.61
CA ARG A 273 10.73 7.69 -7.35
C ARG A 273 11.77 7.45 -8.43
N ILE A 274 12.41 6.29 -8.43
CA ILE A 274 13.34 5.86 -9.48
C ILE A 274 12.62 4.97 -10.48
N GLU A 275 12.85 5.21 -11.78
CA GLU A 275 12.28 4.42 -12.86
C GLU A 275 13.37 3.92 -13.80
N HIS A 276 13.30 2.63 -14.14
CA HIS A 276 14.16 1.94 -15.08
C HIS A 276 13.34 1.30 -16.21
N PRO A 277 13.93 1.00 -17.38
CA PRO A 277 13.36 0.03 -18.30
C PRO A 277 13.15 -1.32 -17.60
N GLN A 278 11.96 -1.91 -17.71
CA GLN A 278 11.69 -3.21 -17.08
C GLN A 278 12.59 -4.31 -17.61
N ALA A 279 12.89 -4.30 -18.92
CA ALA A 279 13.80 -5.27 -19.54
C ALA A 279 15.19 -5.27 -18.90
N LEU A 280 15.71 -4.10 -18.51
CA LEU A 280 16.98 -3.99 -17.78
C LEU A 280 16.89 -4.69 -16.42
N ILE A 281 15.83 -4.43 -15.66
CA ILE A 281 15.61 -5.07 -14.36
C ILE A 281 15.42 -6.58 -14.50
N ASP A 282 14.67 -7.02 -15.53
CA ASP A 282 14.51 -8.45 -15.85
C ASP A 282 15.86 -9.12 -16.11
N SER A 283 16.71 -8.51 -16.95
CA SER A 283 18.02 -9.08 -17.30
C SER A 283 18.96 -9.16 -16.09
N ILE A 284 18.95 -8.14 -15.23
CA ILE A 284 19.76 -8.12 -14.02
C ILE A 284 19.31 -9.19 -13.02
N GLN A 285 17.99 -9.32 -12.80
CA GLN A 285 17.45 -10.22 -11.78
C GLN A 285 17.40 -11.68 -12.24
N TYR A 286 17.14 -11.93 -13.52
CA TYR A 286 16.99 -13.29 -14.06
C TYR A 286 18.24 -13.78 -14.79
N HIS A 287 19.27 -12.94 -14.94
CA HIS A 287 20.54 -13.28 -15.62
C HIS A 287 20.35 -13.76 -17.06
N CYS A 288 19.41 -13.17 -17.80
CA CYS A 288 19.05 -13.51 -19.17
C CYS A 288 18.74 -12.27 -20.01
N GLU A 289 18.84 -12.36 -21.31
CA GLU A 289 18.49 -11.24 -22.21
C GLU A 289 16.99 -10.93 -22.18
N THR A 290 16.16 -11.97 -22.10
CA THR A 290 14.71 -11.85 -21.99
C THR A 290 14.18 -12.82 -20.95
N ARG A 291 13.15 -12.40 -20.18
CA ARG A 291 12.52 -13.26 -19.15
C ARG A 291 11.64 -14.37 -19.76
N GLY A 292 11.30 -14.29 -21.05
CA GLY A 292 10.35 -15.22 -21.68
C GLY A 292 8.92 -15.09 -21.13
N GLU A 293 8.07 -16.08 -21.44
CA GLU A 293 6.65 -16.05 -21.10
C GLU A 293 6.32 -16.59 -19.70
N TYR A 294 7.21 -17.39 -19.09
CA TYR A 294 6.93 -18.10 -17.83
C TYR A 294 7.41 -17.36 -16.58
N LEU A 295 8.13 -16.25 -16.74
CA LEU A 295 8.58 -15.44 -15.62
C LEU A 295 7.81 -14.11 -15.56
N PRO A 296 7.35 -13.69 -14.38
CA PRO A 296 6.73 -12.37 -14.22
C PRO A 296 7.77 -11.25 -14.40
N ALA A 297 7.32 -10.02 -14.53
CA ALA A 297 8.19 -8.85 -14.46
C ALA A 297 9.01 -8.88 -13.17
N ALA A 298 10.33 -8.76 -13.28
CA ALA A 298 11.24 -8.90 -12.16
C ALA A 298 11.09 -7.74 -11.17
N SER A 299 11.19 -8.06 -9.90
CA SER A 299 11.19 -7.10 -8.80
C SER A 299 12.50 -7.15 -8.01
N TYR A 300 12.77 -6.09 -7.25
CA TYR A 300 13.92 -6.04 -6.35
C TYR A 300 13.53 -5.41 -5.00
N SER A 301 14.34 -5.70 -3.99
CA SER A 301 14.30 -5.03 -2.69
C SER A 301 15.73 -4.72 -2.27
N LEU A 302 16.03 -3.43 -2.12
CA LEU A 302 17.36 -2.92 -1.84
C LEU A 302 17.36 -2.15 -0.53
N VAL A 303 18.39 -2.33 0.27
CA VAL A 303 18.60 -1.61 1.52
C VAL A 303 20.09 -1.40 1.74
N SER A 304 20.45 -0.23 2.23
CA SER A 304 21.82 0.10 2.67
C SER A 304 21.77 1.02 3.90
N GLN A 305 22.92 1.14 4.55
CA GLN A 305 23.16 2.12 5.61
C GLN A 305 24.18 3.11 5.09
N GLU A 306 23.79 4.37 4.98
CA GLU A 306 24.64 5.44 4.48
C GLU A 306 24.73 6.55 5.55
N ASN A 307 25.93 6.83 6.02
CA ASN A 307 26.17 7.80 7.10
C ASN A 307 25.29 7.58 8.35
N GLY A 308 25.09 6.32 8.72
CA GLY A 308 24.26 5.94 9.86
C GLY A 308 22.75 6.06 9.63
N ARG A 309 22.28 6.29 8.39
CA ARG A 309 20.85 6.33 8.02
C ARG A 309 20.47 5.20 7.09
N GLY A 310 19.27 4.66 7.27
CA GLY A 310 18.70 3.70 6.34
C GLY A 310 18.36 4.37 5.00
N VAL A 311 18.80 3.75 3.90
CA VAL A 311 18.39 4.07 2.53
C VAL A 311 17.84 2.80 1.91
N TYR A 312 16.63 2.86 1.35
CA TYR A 312 15.99 1.64 0.86
C TYR A 312 15.00 1.88 -0.28
N SER A 313 14.82 0.82 -1.08
CA SER A 313 13.73 0.77 -2.05
C SER A 313 12.40 0.61 -1.32
N PHE A 314 11.39 1.36 -1.73
CA PHE A 314 10.06 1.36 -1.15
C PHE A 314 9.01 1.12 -2.23
N CYS A 315 8.07 0.22 -1.98
CA CYS A 315 6.95 -0.05 -2.87
C CYS A 315 7.37 -0.18 -4.36
N MET A 316 8.35 -1.05 -4.66
CA MET A 316 8.79 -1.32 -6.04
C MET A 316 7.63 -1.91 -6.84
N CYS A 317 7.33 -1.32 -8.00
CA CYS A 317 6.24 -1.65 -8.91
C CYS A 317 6.82 -2.16 -10.24
N PRO A 318 7.00 -3.48 -10.41
CA PRO A 318 7.46 -4.07 -11.66
C PRO A 318 6.38 -3.94 -12.74
N GLY A 319 6.78 -3.69 -13.97
CA GLY A 319 5.86 -3.50 -15.09
C GLY A 319 4.77 -2.47 -14.79
N GLY A 320 5.15 -1.35 -14.15
CA GLY A 320 4.24 -0.38 -13.59
C GLY A 320 4.42 1.04 -14.11
N PHE A 321 3.77 1.99 -13.43
CA PHE A 321 3.73 3.41 -13.79
C PHE A 321 4.01 4.27 -12.58
N ILE A 322 4.69 5.41 -12.79
CA ILE A 322 4.72 6.50 -11.82
C ILE A 322 3.41 7.30 -11.95
N VAL A 323 2.84 7.67 -10.82
CA VAL A 323 1.57 8.40 -10.78
C VAL A 323 1.66 9.63 -9.87
N PRO A 324 0.89 10.71 -10.16
CA PRO A 324 0.78 11.88 -9.30
C PRO A 324 -0.07 11.54 -8.07
N ALA A 325 0.48 11.65 -6.87
CA ALA A 325 -0.15 11.20 -5.62
C ALA A 325 -0.40 12.33 -4.61
N MET A 326 -0.37 13.58 -5.06
CA MET A 326 -0.68 14.74 -4.23
C MET A 326 -2.17 14.80 -3.87
N THR A 327 -2.44 15.50 -2.79
CA THR A 327 -3.80 15.79 -2.30
C THR A 327 -4.16 17.28 -2.37
N ASP A 328 -3.18 18.10 -2.75
CA ASP A 328 -3.33 19.53 -2.96
C ASP A 328 -2.60 19.96 -4.24
N ALA A 329 -3.13 20.94 -4.96
CA ALA A 329 -2.52 21.45 -6.19
C ALA A 329 -1.18 22.20 -5.97
N ALA A 330 -0.94 22.68 -4.75
CA ALA A 330 0.30 23.33 -4.36
C ALA A 330 1.45 22.35 -4.09
N GLU A 331 1.19 21.06 -4.11
CA GLU A 331 2.16 19.99 -3.83
C GLU A 331 2.53 19.23 -5.10
N SER A 332 3.72 18.62 -5.11
CA SER A 332 4.11 17.61 -6.10
C SER A 332 4.57 16.36 -5.37
N VAL A 333 3.81 15.30 -5.53
CA VAL A 333 4.06 13.99 -4.90
C VAL A 333 3.91 12.91 -5.96
N VAL A 334 4.86 12.00 -6.01
CA VAL A 334 4.80 10.84 -6.90
C VAL A 334 4.72 9.55 -6.12
N ASN A 335 4.01 8.58 -6.68
CA ASN A 335 3.93 7.21 -6.20
C ASN A 335 3.95 6.25 -7.40
N GLY A 336 3.78 4.96 -7.19
CA GLY A 336 3.75 3.97 -8.25
C GLY A 336 2.61 2.99 -8.12
N MET A 337 2.17 2.48 -9.27
CA MET A 337 1.19 1.41 -9.36
C MET A 337 1.55 0.45 -10.48
N SER A 338 0.99 -0.77 -10.46
CA SER A 338 1.10 -1.74 -11.55
C SER A 338 -0.26 -2.36 -11.84
N PRO A 339 -0.57 -2.67 -13.10
CA PRO A 339 -1.69 -3.52 -13.44
C PRO A 339 -1.42 -4.97 -12.99
N SER A 340 -2.46 -5.79 -12.93
CA SER A 340 -2.33 -7.21 -12.55
C SER A 340 -1.36 -7.99 -13.43
N GLY A 341 -1.30 -7.69 -14.73
CA GLY A 341 -0.38 -8.32 -15.68
C GLY A 341 1.04 -7.77 -15.65
N ARG A 342 1.31 -6.65 -14.96
CA ARG A 342 2.64 -6.01 -14.91
C ARG A 342 3.30 -5.84 -16.28
N THR A 343 2.53 -5.31 -17.22
CA THR A 343 2.86 -5.28 -18.67
C THR A 343 3.52 -3.99 -19.14
N SER A 344 3.64 -2.97 -18.29
CA SER A 344 4.34 -1.74 -18.64
C SER A 344 5.82 -2.01 -18.93
N PRO A 345 6.43 -1.30 -19.89
CA PRO A 345 7.86 -1.42 -20.17
C PRO A 345 8.76 -0.81 -19.08
N TYR A 346 8.20 -0.33 -18.00
CA TYR A 346 8.91 0.34 -16.91
C TYR A 346 8.82 -0.42 -15.59
N ALA A 347 9.88 -0.32 -14.81
CA ALA A 347 9.99 -0.76 -13.42
C ALA A 347 10.26 0.46 -12.56
N ASN A 348 9.43 0.74 -11.58
CA ASN A 348 9.66 1.90 -10.71
C ASN A 348 9.62 1.54 -9.22
N SER A 349 10.31 2.34 -8.41
CA SER A 349 10.39 2.16 -6.95
C SER A 349 10.54 3.50 -6.26
N GLY A 350 9.90 3.69 -5.11
CA GLY A 350 10.37 4.69 -4.18
C GLY A 350 11.81 4.38 -3.77
N LEU A 351 12.64 5.39 -3.67
CA LEU A 351 13.97 5.32 -3.11
C LEU A 351 14.06 6.41 -2.04
N VAL A 352 14.15 6.00 -0.78
CA VAL A 352 13.92 6.87 0.35
C VAL A 352 15.00 6.76 1.41
N THR A 353 15.20 7.86 2.12
CA THR A 353 16.13 7.99 3.25
C THR A 353 15.33 8.20 4.53
N GLU A 354 15.79 7.61 5.61
CA GLU A 354 15.24 7.79 6.95
C GLU A 354 15.24 9.26 7.37
N VAL A 355 14.09 9.75 7.86
CA VAL A 355 13.89 11.07 8.47
C VAL A 355 13.63 10.87 9.96
N ARG A 356 14.49 11.45 10.80
CA ARG A 356 14.46 11.33 12.26
C ARG A 356 13.82 12.54 12.90
N LEU A 357 13.39 12.42 14.14
CA LEU A 357 12.82 13.55 14.89
C LEU A 357 13.74 14.77 14.92
N ALA A 358 15.04 14.56 15.08
CA ALA A 358 16.05 15.62 15.09
C ALA A 358 16.12 16.43 13.78
N ASP A 359 15.73 15.86 12.64
CA ASP A 359 15.81 16.53 11.34
C ASP A 359 14.80 17.67 11.20
N PHE A 360 13.70 17.62 11.93
CA PHE A 360 12.64 18.63 11.94
C PHE A 360 12.39 19.25 13.32
N GLU A 361 13.32 19.05 14.27
CA GLU A 361 13.22 19.62 15.61
C GLU A 361 13.10 21.16 15.58
N HIS A 362 13.75 21.82 14.63
CA HIS A 362 13.67 23.27 14.44
C HIS A 362 12.25 23.81 14.13
N LEU A 363 11.33 22.93 13.73
CA LEU A 363 9.93 23.27 13.49
C LEU A 363 9.04 23.03 14.72
N ARG A 364 9.56 22.37 15.77
CA ARG A 364 8.73 21.97 16.92
C ARG A 364 8.24 23.14 17.76
N ALA A 365 8.99 24.22 17.83
CA ALA A 365 8.56 25.41 18.58
C ALA A 365 7.26 26.01 18.02
N GLU A 366 7.05 25.91 16.69
CA GLU A 366 5.89 26.46 15.99
C GLU A 366 4.76 25.41 15.83
N TRP A 367 5.13 24.14 15.52
CA TRP A 367 4.18 23.11 15.07
C TRP A 367 4.00 21.95 16.04
N GLY A 368 4.72 21.93 17.16
CA GLY A 368 4.64 20.86 18.16
C GLY A 368 4.82 19.47 17.53
N GLU A 369 3.91 18.56 17.82
CA GLU A 369 3.94 17.19 17.32
C GLU A 369 3.65 17.07 15.79
N LEU A 370 3.18 18.14 15.16
CA LEU A 370 2.94 18.22 13.72
C LEU A 370 4.17 18.69 12.93
N ALA A 371 5.31 18.95 13.58
CA ALA A 371 6.55 19.43 12.94
C ALA A 371 7.00 18.54 11.77
N GLY A 372 6.92 17.20 11.90
CA GLY A 372 7.24 16.27 10.83
C GLY A 372 6.29 16.36 9.63
N LEU A 373 5.01 16.65 9.89
CA LEU A 373 4.01 16.88 8.84
C LEU A 373 4.34 18.14 8.03
N LYS A 374 4.70 19.22 8.70
CA LYS A 374 5.12 20.47 8.05
C LYS A 374 6.44 20.33 7.30
N PHE A 375 7.38 19.55 7.83
CA PHE A 375 8.63 19.23 7.13
C PHE A 375 8.36 18.47 5.81
N GLN A 376 7.47 17.48 5.84
CA GLN A 376 7.02 16.74 4.67
C GLN A 376 6.33 17.68 3.66
N GLN A 377 5.43 18.53 4.11
CA GLN A 377 4.69 19.47 3.27
C GLN A 377 5.62 20.45 2.54
N ARG A 378 6.58 21.05 3.25
CA ARG A 378 7.60 21.95 2.64
C ARG A 378 8.42 21.27 1.55
N PHE A 379 8.71 19.99 1.71
CA PHE A 379 9.42 19.20 0.69
C PHE A 379 8.58 19.01 -0.58
N GLU A 380 7.28 18.73 -0.43
CA GLU A 380 6.33 18.58 -1.53
C GLU A 380 6.07 19.91 -2.27
N GLU A 381 5.95 21.00 -1.54
CA GLU A 381 5.82 22.36 -2.08
C GLU A 381 7.09 22.78 -2.85
N SER A 382 8.27 22.48 -2.31
CA SER A 382 9.55 22.72 -3.00
C SER A 382 9.64 21.95 -4.31
N ALA A 383 9.16 20.71 -4.35
CA ALA A 383 9.09 19.93 -5.57
C ALA A 383 8.11 20.55 -6.58
N ARG A 384 6.96 21.05 -6.12
CA ARG A 384 5.98 21.73 -6.98
C ARG A 384 6.54 22.99 -7.64
N GLN A 385 7.29 23.79 -6.88
CA GLN A 385 7.96 24.99 -7.39
C GLN A 385 9.06 24.69 -8.42
N ARG A 386 9.71 23.52 -8.34
CA ARG A 386 10.80 23.07 -9.21
C ARG A 386 10.34 22.19 -10.38
N GLY A 387 9.09 21.78 -10.36
CA GLY A 387 8.43 21.12 -11.47
C GLY A 387 7.90 22.13 -12.49
N GLY A 388 6.82 21.79 -13.15
CA GLY A 388 6.12 22.64 -14.12
C GLY A 388 4.63 22.74 -13.81
N GLU A 389 3.91 23.46 -14.66
CA GLU A 389 2.45 23.50 -14.61
C GLU A 389 1.85 22.10 -14.78
N HIS A 390 0.55 21.95 -14.46
CA HIS A 390 -0.20 20.70 -14.64
C HIS A 390 0.46 19.45 -14.02
N GLN A 391 1.12 19.61 -12.87
CA GLN A 391 1.79 18.53 -12.12
C GLN A 391 3.00 17.91 -12.84
N ILE A 392 3.67 18.64 -13.75
CA ILE A 392 4.96 18.24 -14.27
C ILE A 392 5.96 18.12 -13.11
N ALA A 393 6.60 16.96 -12.97
CA ALA A 393 7.46 16.67 -11.83
C ALA A 393 8.94 17.00 -12.12
N PRO A 394 9.69 17.51 -11.12
CA PRO A 394 11.14 17.71 -11.26
C PRO A 394 11.85 16.37 -11.33
N ALA A 395 12.82 16.22 -12.24
CA ALA A 395 13.49 14.95 -12.47
C ALA A 395 14.96 15.14 -12.88
N GLN A 396 15.75 14.06 -12.72
CA GLN A 396 17.17 14.02 -13.09
C GLN A 396 17.54 12.60 -13.54
N ARG A 397 18.47 12.46 -14.50
CA ARG A 397 19.03 11.14 -14.82
C ARG A 397 19.72 10.56 -13.60
N VAL A 398 19.58 9.26 -13.38
CA VAL A 398 20.15 8.60 -12.19
C VAL A 398 21.66 8.81 -12.07
N ALA A 399 22.41 8.63 -13.16
CA ALA A 399 23.87 8.82 -13.11
C ALA A 399 24.28 10.29 -12.91
N ASP A 400 23.51 11.24 -13.43
CA ASP A 400 23.76 12.68 -13.23
C ASP A 400 23.44 13.10 -11.80
N PHE A 401 22.34 12.58 -11.22
CA PHE A 401 21.99 12.79 -9.82
C PHE A 401 23.11 12.32 -8.88
N VAL A 402 23.61 11.08 -9.10
CA VAL A 402 24.73 10.54 -8.30
C VAL A 402 26.00 11.37 -8.47
N ALA A 403 26.30 11.82 -9.67
CA ALA A 403 27.47 12.66 -9.96
C ALA A 403 27.32 14.12 -9.50
N GLY A 404 26.11 14.57 -9.13
CA GLY A 404 25.85 15.96 -8.73
C GLY A 404 25.98 16.94 -9.91
N ARG A 405 25.46 16.59 -11.07
CA ARG A 405 25.48 17.45 -12.27
C ARG A 405 24.11 17.53 -12.94
N ALA A 406 23.87 18.61 -13.67
CA ALA A 406 22.63 18.81 -14.40
C ALA A 406 22.46 17.77 -15.52
N SER A 407 21.23 17.34 -15.76
CA SER A 407 20.87 16.50 -16.91
C SER A 407 20.50 17.37 -18.10
N GLY A 408 21.24 17.25 -19.21
CA GLY A 408 20.94 17.97 -20.44
C GLY A 408 19.66 17.50 -21.15
N SER A 409 19.22 16.26 -20.88
CA SER A 409 17.99 15.68 -21.37
C SER A 409 17.51 14.58 -20.41
N LEU A 410 16.24 14.24 -20.44
CA LEU A 410 15.65 13.17 -19.63
C LEU A 410 15.22 12.00 -20.51
N PRO A 411 15.27 10.75 -20.01
CA PRO A 411 14.72 9.61 -20.73
C PRO A 411 13.18 9.67 -20.76
N ARG A 412 12.57 8.81 -21.58
CA ARG A 412 11.12 8.61 -21.53
C ARG A 412 10.73 8.06 -20.15
N THR A 413 9.53 8.43 -19.69
CA THR A 413 8.98 8.01 -18.39
C THR A 413 7.54 7.54 -18.54
N SER A 414 7.08 6.75 -17.58
CA SER A 414 5.69 6.37 -17.45
C SER A 414 4.81 7.46 -16.81
N TYR A 415 5.39 8.52 -16.25
CA TYR A 415 4.69 9.59 -15.57
C TYR A 415 3.95 10.48 -16.59
N ILE A 416 2.62 10.36 -16.63
CA ILE A 416 1.76 11.00 -17.65
C ILE A 416 1.85 12.53 -17.65
N PRO A 417 1.83 13.23 -16.49
CA PRO A 417 1.92 14.69 -16.50
C PRO A 417 3.22 15.22 -17.09
N GLY A 418 4.25 14.39 -17.22
CA GLY A 418 5.55 14.77 -17.74
C GLY A 418 6.56 15.15 -16.67
N ILE A 419 7.83 15.24 -17.08
CA ILE A 419 8.95 15.55 -16.22
C ILE A 419 9.78 16.70 -16.78
N THR A 420 10.40 17.49 -15.89
CA THR A 420 11.31 18.59 -16.27
C THR A 420 12.67 18.43 -15.61
N PRO A 421 13.79 18.76 -16.31
CA PRO A 421 15.11 18.70 -15.71
C PRO A 421 15.23 19.61 -14.49
N SER A 422 15.70 19.06 -13.36
CA SER A 422 15.94 19.79 -12.12
C SER A 422 17.10 19.16 -11.35
N ARG A 423 17.95 20.00 -10.77
CA ARG A 423 19.03 19.56 -9.86
C ARG A 423 18.41 19.21 -8.50
N LEU A 424 17.84 18.00 -8.41
CA LEU A 424 17.15 17.52 -7.19
C LEU A 424 18.05 17.61 -5.96
N ASP A 425 19.34 17.35 -6.11
CA ASP A 425 20.34 17.39 -5.05
C ASP A 425 20.63 18.80 -4.50
N GLU A 426 20.25 19.87 -5.20
CA GLU A 426 20.50 21.26 -4.75
C GLU A 426 19.41 21.80 -3.83
N TRP A 427 18.18 21.35 -3.98
CA TRP A 427 17.05 21.86 -3.20
C TRP A 427 16.46 20.87 -2.20
N MET A 428 16.77 19.58 -2.32
CA MET A 428 16.41 18.60 -1.30
C MET A 428 17.15 18.87 0.01
N PRO A 429 16.58 18.50 1.16
CA PRO A 429 17.36 18.48 2.41
C PRO A 429 18.66 17.69 2.22
N GLY A 430 19.79 18.29 2.60
CA GLY A 430 21.12 17.78 2.26
C GLY A 430 21.35 16.33 2.68
N PHE A 431 20.82 15.91 3.83
CA PHE A 431 20.96 14.53 4.31
C PHE A 431 20.16 13.53 3.43
N ILE A 432 19.03 13.95 2.84
CA ILE A 432 18.24 13.12 1.91
C ILE A 432 19.03 12.99 0.60
N ALA A 433 19.44 14.11 0.00
CA ALA A 433 20.21 14.11 -1.25
C ALA A 433 21.48 13.25 -1.14
N GLN A 434 22.25 13.43 -0.06
CA GLN A 434 23.47 12.66 0.19
C GLN A 434 23.18 11.17 0.40
N GLY A 435 22.18 10.84 1.23
CA GLY A 435 21.79 9.46 1.47
C GLY A 435 21.37 8.75 0.18
N LEU A 436 20.52 9.37 -0.63
CA LEU A 436 20.08 8.82 -1.90
C LEU A 436 21.24 8.61 -2.89
N ARG A 437 22.13 9.60 -3.05
CA ARG A 437 23.28 9.48 -3.95
C ARG A 437 24.21 8.32 -3.56
N GLN A 438 24.52 8.18 -2.27
CA GLN A 438 25.35 7.10 -1.75
C GLN A 438 24.63 5.75 -1.85
N GLY A 439 23.34 5.70 -1.51
CA GLY A 439 22.51 4.49 -1.64
C GLY A 439 22.44 3.98 -3.07
N ILE A 440 22.18 4.85 -4.05
CA ILE A 440 22.17 4.47 -5.48
C ILE A 440 23.54 3.93 -5.91
N ALA A 441 24.64 4.57 -5.50
CA ALA A 441 25.99 4.09 -5.80
C ALA A 441 26.24 2.70 -5.18
N THR A 442 25.81 2.47 -3.95
CA THR A 442 25.88 1.17 -3.28
C THR A 442 25.03 0.12 -3.99
N PHE A 443 23.81 0.48 -4.41
CA PHE A 443 22.91 -0.42 -5.15
C PHE A 443 23.47 -0.76 -6.53
N GLY A 444 24.09 0.21 -7.23
CA GLY A 444 24.75 -0.01 -8.52
C GLY A 444 25.91 -1.01 -8.44
N ARG A 445 26.64 -1.07 -7.31
CA ARG A 445 27.68 -2.09 -7.05
C ARG A 445 27.09 -3.49 -6.82
N ARG A 446 25.96 -3.57 -6.11
CA ARG A 446 25.28 -4.85 -5.82
C ARG A 446 24.51 -5.40 -7.01
N MET A 447 23.97 -4.50 -7.82
CA MET A 447 23.06 -4.77 -8.92
C MET A 447 23.61 -4.07 -10.16
N ARG A 448 24.57 -4.70 -10.84
CA ARG A 448 25.27 -4.10 -12.01
C ARG A 448 24.27 -3.71 -13.08
N GLY A 449 24.35 -2.46 -13.55
CA GLY A 449 23.40 -1.87 -14.50
C GLY A 449 22.31 -1.01 -13.84
N TYR A 450 22.09 -1.11 -12.53
CA TYR A 450 21.12 -0.27 -11.81
C TYR A 450 21.45 1.22 -11.89
N LEU A 451 22.73 1.59 -11.70
CA LEU A 451 23.22 2.94 -11.89
C LEU A 451 23.47 3.18 -13.40
N THR A 452 22.53 3.80 -14.07
CA THR A 452 22.54 4.02 -15.52
C THR A 452 21.94 5.37 -15.91
N ASN A 453 22.29 5.87 -17.10
CA ASN A 453 21.66 7.04 -17.72
C ASN A 453 20.30 6.74 -18.38
N GLU A 454 19.92 5.47 -18.50
CA GLU A 454 18.61 5.07 -19.01
C GLU A 454 17.51 5.20 -17.94
N ALA A 455 17.91 5.33 -16.66
CA ALA A 455 17.01 5.51 -15.54
C ALA A 455 16.88 6.98 -15.15
N VAL A 456 15.74 7.31 -14.53
CA VAL A 456 15.39 8.64 -14.06
C VAL A 456 14.95 8.60 -12.59
N VAL A 457 15.32 9.63 -11.81
CA VAL A 457 14.71 9.93 -10.51
C VAL A 457 13.73 11.08 -10.68
N VAL A 458 12.53 10.90 -10.13
CA VAL A 458 11.41 11.84 -10.20
C VAL A 458 11.04 12.27 -8.79
N GLY A 459 10.93 13.55 -8.55
CA GLY A 459 10.63 14.11 -7.22
C GLY A 459 9.14 14.37 -7.03
N VAL A 460 8.58 14.14 -5.83
CA VAL A 460 9.19 13.53 -4.65
C VAL A 460 8.35 12.36 -4.13
N GLU A 461 8.97 11.35 -3.60
CA GLU A 461 8.30 10.27 -2.85
C GLU A 461 8.36 10.63 -1.36
N SER A 462 7.31 11.22 -0.83
CA SER A 462 7.27 11.77 0.53
C SER A 462 6.34 11.01 1.47
N ARG A 463 5.37 10.28 0.92
CA ARG A 463 4.25 9.67 1.66
C ARG A 463 4.42 8.16 1.84
N THR A 464 5.61 7.73 2.29
CA THR A 464 5.90 6.32 2.58
C THR A 464 5.23 5.84 3.87
N SER A 465 5.06 6.73 4.84
CA SER A 465 4.35 6.52 6.10
C SER A 465 3.98 7.87 6.72
N THR A 466 3.10 7.86 7.71
CA THR A 466 2.76 9.08 8.43
C THR A 466 3.92 9.59 9.29
N PRO A 467 4.18 10.92 9.33
CA PRO A 467 5.08 11.54 10.30
C PRO A 467 4.46 11.74 11.69
N VAL A 468 3.19 11.35 11.87
CA VAL A 468 2.43 11.51 13.10
C VAL A 468 1.86 10.14 13.51
N ARG A 469 1.86 9.85 14.80
CA ARG A 469 1.15 8.74 15.39
C ARG A 469 -0.05 9.26 16.18
N VAL A 470 -1.20 8.61 16.06
CA VAL A 470 -2.33 8.76 16.98
C VAL A 470 -2.23 7.60 17.97
N PRO A 471 -1.79 7.85 19.24
CA PRO A 471 -1.48 6.78 20.18
C PRO A 471 -2.73 5.98 20.55
N ARG A 472 -2.51 4.74 20.95
CA ARG A 472 -3.55 3.87 21.51
C ARG A 472 -2.97 2.99 22.60
N ASP A 473 -3.78 2.68 23.59
CA ASP A 473 -3.45 1.74 24.63
C ASP A 473 -3.26 0.34 24.04
N PRO A 474 -2.19 -0.39 24.36
CA PRO A 474 -1.88 -1.68 23.74
C PRO A 474 -2.88 -2.79 24.09
N GLY A 475 -3.59 -2.70 25.19
CA GLY A 475 -4.57 -3.69 25.64
C GLY A 475 -5.96 -3.45 25.05
N THR A 476 -6.44 -2.21 25.14
CA THR A 476 -7.79 -1.83 24.69
C THR A 476 -7.83 -1.36 23.24
N LEU A 477 -6.71 -1.01 22.63
CA LEU A 477 -6.56 -0.38 21.32
C LEU A 477 -7.29 0.96 21.16
N MET A 478 -7.82 1.51 22.25
CA MET A 478 -8.43 2.82 22.35
C MET A 478 -7.37 3.92 22.45
N HIS A 479 -7.74 5.14 22.07
CA HIS A 479 -6.95 6.33 22.41
C HIS A 479 -6.83 6.48 23.93
N PRO A 480 -5.63 6.74 24.50
CA PRO A 480 -5.42 6.68 25.96
C PRO A 480 -6.28 7.68 26.75
N GLU A 481 -6.54 8.85 26.16
CA GLU A 481 -7.20 9.98 26.81
C GLU A 481 -8.61 10.25 26.27
N THR A 482 -9.02 9.58 25.19
CA THR A 482 -10.34 9.79 24.56
C THR A 482 -11.05 8.45 24.42
N LYS A 483 -11.91 8.14 25.39
CA LYS A 483 -12.68 6.89 25.40
C LYS A 483 -13.60 6.78 24.21
N GLY A 484 -13.69 5.59 23.61
CA GLY A 484 -14.51 5.33 22.43
C GLY A 484 -13.87 5.75 21.11
N LEU A 485 -12.69 6.39 21.11
CA LEU A 485 -11.89 6.67 19.91
C LEU A 485 -10.90 5.54 19.67
N PHE A 486 -10.95 4.93 18.47
CA PHE A 486 -10.10 3.82 18.07
C PHE A 486 -9.27 4.19 16.83
N PRO A 487 -8.01 4.66 17.01
CA PRO A 487 -7.11 4.94 15.91
C PRO A 487 -6.73 3.65 15.16
N ALA A 488 -6.85 3.62 13.83
CA ALA A 488 -6.65 2.43 13.01
C ALA A 488 -5.76 2.65 11.79
N GLY A 489 -5.04 1.63 11.39
CA GLY A 489 -4.33 1.54 10.13
C GLY A 489 -3.10 2.43 10.00
N GLU A 490 -2.81 2.83 8.76
CA GLU A 490 -1.63 3.64 8.43
C GLU A 490 -1.71 5.05 8.99
N GLY A 491 -2.90 5.67 8.98
CA GLY A 491 -3.09 7.01 9.51
C GLY A 491 -2.78 7.12 11.00
N ALA A 492 -3.08 6.07 11.75
CA ALA A 492 -2.72 6.01 13.17
C ALA A 492 -1.25 5.61 13.42
N GLY A 493 -0.51 5.20 12.37
CA GLY A 493 0.91 4.82 12.47
C GLY A 493 1.16 3.36 12.87
N TYR A 494 0.18 2.47 12.68
CA TYR A 494 0.27 1.05 13.09
C TYR A 494 0.30 0.05 11.93
N ALA A 495 0.09 0.49 10.70
CA ALA A 495 0.16 -0.31 9.49
C ALA A 495 1.03 0.36 8.42
N GLY A 496 1.35 -0.37 7.35
CA GLY A 496 2.14 0.13 6.22
C GLY A 496 1.85 -0.67 4.95
N GLY A 497 0.56 -0.89 4.61
CA GLY A 497 0.11 -1.57 3.41
C GLY A 497 -1.24 -2.26 3.60
N ILE A 498 -1.84 -2.74 2.50
CA ILE A 498 -3.21 -3.24 2.44
C ILE A 498 -3.52 -4.28 3.52
N ILE A 499 -2.75 -5.36 3.57
CA ILE A 499 -3.03 -6.45 4.52
C ILE A 499 -2.77 -6.05 5.96
N SER A 500 -1.68 -5.32 6.24
CA SER A 500 -1.41 -4.89 7.62
C SER A 500 -2.48 -3.92 8.14
N ALA A 501 -3.05 -3.08 7.26
CA ALA A 501 -4.16 -2.20 7.59
C ALA A 501 -5.47 -3.00 7.76
N ALA A 502 -5.74 -3.98 6.91
CA ALA A 502 -6.88 -4.88 7.02
C ALA A 502 -6.89 -5.63 8.36
N LEU A 503 -5.77 -6.28 8.71
CA LEU A 503 -5.61 -6.99 9.98
C LEU A 503 -5.76 -6.06 11.20
N ASP A 504 -5.26 -4.83 11.09
CA ASP A 504 -5.42 -3.85 12.15
C ASP A 504 -6.89 -3.43 12.31
N GLY A 505 -7.61 -3.25 11.19
CA GLY A 505 -9.05 -2.96 11.19
C GLY A 505 -9.89 -4.06 11.86
N GLU A 506 -9.63 -5.34 11.56
CA GLU A 506 -10.31 -6.46 12.22
C GLU A 506 -10.08 -6.46 13.73
N ARG A 507 -8.84 -6.26 14.18
CA ARG A 507 -8.49 -6.17 15.61
C ARG A 507 -9.18 -5.00 16.29
N ILE A 508 -9.27 -3.85 15.63
CA ILE A 508 -9.98 -2.68 16.15
C ILE A 508 -11.47 -2.99 16.31
N ALA A 509 -12.10 -3.66 15.37
CA ALA A 509 -13.51 -4.05 15.48
C ALA A 509 -13.77 -4.96 16.70
N GLU A 510 -12.86 -5.89 16.99
CA GLU A 510 -12.91 -6.73 18.19
C GLU A 510 -12.77 -5.90 19.47
N ALA A 511 -11.84 -4.94 19.49
CA ALA A 511 -11.67 -4.02 20.61
C ALA A 511 -12.91 -3.14 20.83
N VAL A 512 -13.51 -2.63 19.76
CA VAL A 512 -14.78 -1.88 19.81
C VAL A 512 -15.90 -2.74 20.40
N LYS A 513 -16.02 -4.01 19.99
CA LYS A 513 -17.04 -4.93 20.55
C LYS A 513 -16.86 -5.13 22.04
N ASN A 514 -15.61 -5.26 22.50
CA ASN A 514 -15.31 -5.42 23.94
C ASN A 514 -15.61 -4.14 24.74
N TYR A 515 -15.40 -2.97 24.13
CA TYR A 515 -15.71 -1.68 24.76
C TYR A 515 -17.22 -1.41 24.90
N ILE A 516 -18.04 -1.86 23.94
CA ILE A 516 -19.49 -1.62 23.92
C ILE A 516 -20.24 -2.60 24.85
N ARG A 517 -19.68 -3.77 25.14
CA ARG A 517 -20.22 -4.73 26.11
C ARG A 517 -20.20 -4.16 27.53
#